data_b653357b4efe36d5431fd2f0d9f0f257
#
_entry.id   b653357b4efe36d5431fd2f0d9f0f257
#
_cell.length_a   1.000
_cell.length_b   1.000
_cell.length_c   1.000
_cell.angle_alpha   90.00
_cell.angle_beta   90.00
_cell.angle_gamma   90.00
#
_symmetry.space_group_name_H-M   'P 1'
#
loop_
_entity.id
_entity.type
_entity.pdbx_description
1 polymer ?
#
loop_
_entity_poly.entity_id
_entity_poly.type
_entity_poly.pdbx_seq_one_letter_code
_entity_poly.pdbx_strand_id
1 'polypeptide(L)'
;MRNVGRTSSRAQVPQGAEQRRLDDDAIRKAHWKRWGPYLSERAWGTVREDYSQHGTAWEAFPHDHARSRAYRWNEDGLAGISDRHQYICFAIAVWNGRDPILKERVFGLTGNEGNHGEDVKECYFYLDSTPTHSYMKYLYKYPQAEFPYTRLVEENRNRRRDALEYELIDTGVFDEDRYFDIVVEYAKSSPEDLFVRIQVTNRGPAVAEMTLLPTLWFRNTWAWGIDARRPRMREGKPFNGMSVVELEHEYYGRRRLWCERQPTVLFTENETNTRRLYGDEDGAKYVKDSFHDYVINGDKDAVNPEKLGSKAAAHYVLTLAPGASEIIRLRLTNEERADGFQASKCDSLIKQRIQEANEFYDELAPPDLSEDARRVQRQAFAGLLWSKQFYHYDLKRWLVGDPGMPDPPQERLHGRNSDWTHLYNADVISMPDKWEYPWYAAWDLAFHCIPLALVDATFAKEQLILMLREWYMHPNGQIPAYEWAFGDVNPPVHAWAAWRVYKIEKKRKGIGDRVFLERVFHKLLLNFTWWVNRKDAEGKNIFQGGFLGLDNIGVFESKRALADRGSYRAIGCDQLDGHVLPQYAVHRIGTGA
;
A
#
# COMPACT_ATOMS: atom_id res chain seq x y z
N MET A 1 -48.20 32.89 31.41
CA MET A 1 -47.17 32.10 32.11
C MET A 1 -46.13 31.65 31.11
N ARG A 2 -44.91 32.19 31.19
CA ARG A 2 -43.82 31.93 30.23
C ARG A 2 -43.11 30.63 30.67
N ASN A 3 -43.11 29.60 29.83
CA ASN A 3 -42.29 28.44 30.01
C ASN A 3 -40.93 28.68 29.31
N VAL A 4 -39.92 28.95 30.11
CA VAL A 4 -38.52 29.08 29.67
C VAL A 4 -37.95 27.66 29.55
N GLY A 5 -37.81 27.18 28.31
CA GLY A 5 -37.11 25.94 28.03
C GLY A 5 -35.62 26.05 28.41
N ARG A 6 -35.21 25.32 29.41
CA ARG A 6 -33.79 25.09 29.72
C ARG A 6 -33.16 24.27 28.59
N THR A 7 -32.43 24.93 27.72
CA THR A 7 -31.42 24.27 26.87
C THR A 7 -30.27 23.85 27.76
N SER A 8 -30.21 22.56 28.10
CA SER A 8 -29.04 21.98 28.73
C SER A 8 -27.90 21.99 27.71
N SER A 9 -26.96 22.91 27.85
CA SER A 9 -25.66 22.84 27.20
C SER A 9 -24.97 21.60 27.74
N ARG A 10 -25.02 20.50 27.00
CA ARG A 10 -24.05 19.40 27.21
C ARG A 10 -22.67 20.03 27.03
N ALA A 11 -21.89 20.09 28.09
CA ALA A 11 -20.49 20.44 28.04
C ALA A 11 -19.87 19.54 26.93
N GLN A 12 -19.34 20.16 25.86
CA GLN A 12 -18.62 19.43 24.83
C GLN A 12 -17.41 18.80 25.51
N VAL A 13 -17.38 17.48 25.60
CA VAL A 13 -16.18 16.74 25.98
C VAL A 13 -15.07 17.20 25.04
N PRO A 14 -13.87 17.57 25.54
CA PRO A 14 -12.78 18.00 24.68
C PRO A 14 -12.49 16.91 23.66
N GLN A 15 -12.58 17.24 22.39
CA GLN A 15 -12.36 16.33 21.29
C GLN A 15 -10.90 15.84 21.29
N GLY A 16 -10.67 14.52 21.15
CA GLY A 16 -9.34 13.90 21.10
C GLY A 16 -8.44 14.49 20.00
N ALA A 17 -7.14 14.40 20.19
CA ALA A 17 -6.18 15.03 19.27
C ALA A 17 -6.25 14.45 17.85
N GLU A 18 -6.40 13.13 17.71
CA GLU A 18 -6.52 12.49 16.39
C GLU A 18 -7.83 12.86 15.69
N GLN A 19 -8.93 12.96 16.42
CA GLN A 19 -10.19 13.41 15.83
C GLN A 19 -10.11 14.85 15.32
N ARG A 20 -9.43 15.74 16.02
CA ARG A 20 -9.18 17.11 15.51
C ARG A 20 -8.39 17.12 14.21
N ARG A 21 -7.38 16.25 14.08
CA ARG A 21 -6.61 16.10 12.82
C ARG A 21 -7.48 15.60 11.67
N LEU A 22 -8.36 14.64 11.94
CA LEU A 22 -9.33 14.15 10.95
C LEU A 22 -10.25 15.27 10.48
N ASP A 23 -10.74 16.10 11.39
CA ASP A 23 -11.63 17.21 11.06
C ASP A 23 -10.89 18.31 10.29
N ASP A 24 -9.68 18.67 10.71
CA ASP A 24 -8.83 19.63 9.99
C ASP A 24 -8.50 19.15 8.56
N ASP A 25 -8.26 17.84 8.38
CA ASP A 25 -8.02 17.24 7.07
C ASP A 25 -9.28 17.23 6.20
N ALA A 26 -10.43 16.87 6.77
CA ALA A 26 -11.72 16.81 6.07
C ALA A 26 -12.14 18.17 5.49
N ILE A 27 -11.88 19.26 6.21
CA ILE A 27 -12.16 20.64 5.75
C ILE A 27 -10.97 21.28 5.00
N ARG A 28 -9.91 20.52 4.73
CA ARG A 28 -8.68 20.93 4.03
C ARG A 28 -7.94 22.10 4.71
N LYS A 29 -8.10 22.27 6.01
CA LYS A 29 -7.35 23.25 6.81
C LYS A 29 -5.90 22.80 7.02
N ALA A 30 -5.69 21.49 7.18
CA ALA A 30 -4.36 20.88 7.30
C ALA A 30 -4.38 19.47 6.67
N HIS A 31 -3.47 19.23 5.74
CA HIS A 31 -3.46 17.98 4.95
C HIS A 31 -2.72 16.84 5.68
N TRP A 32 -3.27 16.37 6.79
CA TRP A 32 -2.66 15.34 7.63
C TRP A 32 -2.45 14.02 6.90
N LYS A 33 -3.30 13.67 5.93
CA LYS A 33 -3.19 12.45 5.11
C LYS A 33 -2.31 12.63 3.88
N ARG A 34 -1.57 13.74 3.76
CA ARG A 34 -0.64 13.95 2.63
C ARG A 34 0.43 12.87 2.57
N TRP A 35 0.98 12.50 3.71
CA TRP A 35 1.95 11.42 3.88
C TRP A 35 1.30 10.23 4.56
N GLY A 36 1.57 9.03 4.06
CA GLY A 36 1.05 7.81 4.63
C GLY A 36 1.73 6.56 4.06
N PRO A 37 1.28 5.36 4.43
CA PRO A 37 1.86 4.10 4.00
C PRO A 37 1.37 3.72 2.58
N TYR A 38 1.57 4.62 1.61
CA TYR A 38 1.03 4.47 0.27
C TYR A 38 1.93 3.68 -0.68
N LEU A 39 3.02 3.10 -0.16
CA LEU A 39 3.86 2.11 -0.83
C LEU A 39 3.42 0.70 -0.44
N SER A 40 3.62 -0.26 -1.32
CA SER A 40 3.58 -1.68 -0.97
C SER A 40 4.96 -2.18 -0.57
N GLU A 41 5.03 -3.28 0.16
CA GLU A 41 6.30 -3.94 0.48
C GLU A 41 6.93 -4.59 -0.75
N ARG A 42 6.14 -4.83 -1.78
CA ARG A 42 6.55 -5.22 -3.13
C ARG A 42 5.51 -4.79 -4.15
N ALA A 43 5.95 -4.23 -5.27
CA ALA A 43 5.06 -3.85 -6.36
C ALA A 43 4.72 -5.05 -7.25
N TRP A 44 3.42 -5.18 -7.56
CA TRP A 44 2.83 -6.23 -8.38
C TRP A 44 1.79 -5.65 -9.35
N GLY A 45 0.93 -6.48 -9.90
CA GLY A 45 -0.19 -6.07 -10.72
C GLY A 45 0.25 -5.41 -12.02
N THR A 46 -0.14 -4.17 -12.22
CA THR A 46 0.17 -3.40 -13.44
C THR A 46 1.65 -3.40 -13.76
N VAL A 47 2.53 -3.35 -12.74
CA VAL A 47 3.98 -3.44 -12.93
C VAL A 47 4.35 -4.77 -13.57
N ARG A 48 3.82 -5.88 -13.08
CA ARG A 48 4.10 -7.21 -13.64
C ARG A 48 3.56 -7.38 -15.05
N GLU A 49 2.36 -6.92 -15.31
CA GLU A 49 1.77 -6.98 -16.64
C GLU A 49 2.55 -6.19 -17.68
N ASP A 50 3.03 -5.00 -17.31
CA ASP A 50 3.88 -4.19 -18.18
C ASP A 50 5.16 -4.90 -18.59
N TYR A 51 5.73 -5.69 -17.68
CA TYR A 51 7.02 -6.33 -17.89
C TYR A 51 6.95 -7.81 -18.24
N SER A 52 5.76 -8.41 -18.30
CA SER A 52 5.62 -9.78 -18.72
C SER A 52 5.59 -9.89 -20.24
N GLN A 53 6.22 -10.94 -20.77
CA GLN A 53 6.28 -11.21 -22.20
C GLN A 53 4.89 -11.44 -22.82
N HIS A 54 3.97 -12.01 -22.04
CA HIS A 54 2.64 -12.40 -22.51
C HIS A 54 1.50 -11.67 -21.77
N GLY A 55 1.80 -10.60 -21.04
CA GLY A 55 0.81 -9.85 -20.28
C GLY A 55 0.26 -10.59 -19.05
N THR A 56 1.00 -11.59 -18.52
CA THR A 56 0.58 -12.34 -17.34
C THR A 56 1.14 -11.71 -16.07
N ALA A 57 0.26 -11.15 -15.25
CA ALA A 57 0.62 -10.55 -13.98
C ALA A 57 1.15 -11.57 -12.95
N TRP A 58 0.81 -12.85 -13.11
CA TRP A 58 1.10 -13.91 -12.15
C TRP A 58 2.48 -14.56 -12.32
N GLU A 59 3.07 -14.50 -13.51
CA GLU A 59 4.28 -15.26 -13.85
C GLU A 59 5.51 -14.38 -14.09
N ALA A 60 5.29 -13.12 -14.38
CA ALA A 60 6.38 -12.21 -14.71
C ALA A 60 6.89 -11.45 -13.49
N PHE A 61 8.10 -10.95 -13.60
CA PHE A 61 8.76 -10.08 -12.66
C PHE A 61 9.33 -10.76 -11.42
N PRO A 62 10.34 -11.63 -11.59
CA PRO A 62 11.05 -12.29 -10.49
C PRO A 62 11.61 -11.28 -9.48
N HIS A 63 11.73 -11.70 -8.23
CA HIS A 63 12.27 -10.88 -7.15
C HIS A 63 13.64 -10.25 -7.49
N ASP A 64 14.52 -11.01 -8.13
CA ASP A 64 15.83 -10.52 -8.54
C ASP A 64 15.77 -9.40 -9.59
N HIS A 65 14.76 -9.40 -10.48
CA HIS A 65 14.56 -8.31 -11.43
C HIS A 65 13.99 -7.05 -10.76
N ALA A 66 13.21 -7.20 -9.70
CA ALA A 66 12.56 -6.09 -9.00
C ALA A 66 13.56 -5.07 -8.43
N ARG A 67 14.76 -5.51 -7.99
CA ARG A 67 15.81 -4.62 -7.51
C ARG A 67 16.41 -3.73 -8.59
N SER A 68 16.42 -4.19 -9.84
CA SER A 68 17.11 -3.54 -10.97
C SER A 68 16.19 -2.74 -11.90
N ARG A 69 14.86 -2.93 -11.82
CA ARG A 69 13.91 -2.20 -12.65
C ARG A 69 13.34 -1.00 -11.89
N ALA A 70 13.32 0.18 -12.52
CA ALA A 70 12.46 1.27 -12.11
C ALA A 70 11.03 0.98 -12.55
N TYR A 71 10.05 1.33 -11.73
CA TYR A 71 8.64 1.09 -12.00
C TYR A 71 7.96 2.35 -12.52
N ARG A 72 7.07 2.15 -13.47
CA ARG A 72 6.29 3.23 -14.06
C ARG A 72 5.08 3.62 -13.20
N TRP A 73 4.39 2.61 -12.69
CA TRP A 73 3.06 2.78 -12.12
C TRP A 73 3.07 3.06 -10.62
N ASN A 74 3.96 2.44 -9.88
CA ASN A 74 4.07 2.59 -8.44
C ASN A 74 5.49 2.33 -7.95
N GLU A 75 5.70 2.42 -6.64
CA GLU A 75 6.98 2.14 -5.98
C GLU A 75 6.77 1.14 -4.85
N ASP A 76 7.85 0.45 -4.45
CA ASP A 76 7.85 -0.50 -3.35
C ASP A 76 9.00 -0.24 -2.35
N GLY A 77 8.81 -0.71 -1.11
CA GLY A 77 9.85 -0.64 -0.08
C GLY A 77 9.37 -1.09 1.30
N LEU A 78 10.30 -1.65 2.09
CA LEU A 78 10.03 -2.13 3.45
C LEU A 78 9.64 -0.99 4.39
N ALA A 79 8.55 -1.17 5.14
CA ALA A 79 8.00 -0.14 6.03
C ALA A 79 7.78 1.20 5.31
N GLY A 80 7.43 1.16 4.04
CA GLY A 80 7.45 2.29 3.15
C GLY A 80 6.36 3.33 3.43
N ILE A 81 6.71 4.60 3.27
CA ILE A 81 5.80 5.74 3.26
C ILE A 81 6.05 6.63 2.05
N SER A 82 5.02 7.33 1.61
CA SER A 82 5.14 8.34 0.56
C SER A 82 4.15 9.48 0.75
N ASP A 83 4.31 10.53 -0.05
CA ASP A 83 3.21 11.44 -0.29
C ASP A 83 2.07 10.74 -1.07
N ARG A 84 0.89 11.34 -1.07
CA ARG A 84 -0.33 10.78 -1.69
C ARG A 84 -0.26 10.55 -3.21
N HIS A 85 0.79 11.02 -3.89
CA HIS A 85 1.05 10.82 -5.32
C HIS A 85 2.29 9.99 -5.59
N GLN A 86 2.93 9.48 -4.53
CA GLN A 86 4.20 8.76 -4.60
C GLN A 86 5.32 9.52 -5.34
N TYR A 87 5.33 10.84 -5.31
CA TYR A 87 6.45 11.59 -5.89
C TYR A 87 7.71 11.47 -5.05
N ILE A 88 7.56 11.46 -3.72
CA ILE A 88 8.66 11.31 -2.77
C ILE A 88 8.37 10.10 -1.90
N CYS A 89 9.25 9.12 -1.93
CA CYS A 89 9.14 7.85 -1.25
C CYS A 89 10.24 7.68 -0.21
N PHE A 90 9.91 7.08 0.92
CA PHE A 90 10.86 6.70 1.96
C PHE A 90 10.59 5.28 2.41
N ALA A 91 11.63 4.46 2.56
CA ALA A 91 11.57 3.11 3.10
C ALA A 91 12.90 2.75 3.76
N ILE A 92 12.99 1.56 4.34
CA ILE A 92 14.26 1.02 4.83
C ILE A 92 14.77 -0.07 3.91
N ALA A 93 16.10 -0.23 3.85
CA ALA A 93 16.74 -1.42 3.35
C ALA A 93 17.69 -1.97 4.42
N VAL A 94 17.88 -3.29 4.43
CA VAL A 94 18.72 -3.96 5.43
C VAL A 94 19.55 -5.08 4.82
N TRP A 95 20.70 -5.38 5.47
CA TRP A 95 21.56 -6.48 5.08
C TRP A 95 22.26 -7.08 6.31
N ASN A 96 22.22 -8.41 6.41
CA ASN A 96 22.74 -9.18 7.53
C ASN A 96 24.17 -9.71 7.31
N GLY A 97 24.86 -9.28 6.26
CA GLY A 97 26.19 -9.76 5.89
C GLY A 97 26.21 -11.12 5.19
N ARG A 98 25.05 -11.76 4.94
CA ARG A 98 24.93 -13.11 4.35
C ARG A 98 23.89 -13.22 3.26
N ASP A 99 22.84 -12.38 3.30
CA ASP A 99 21.81 -12.35 2.26
C ASP A 99 22.45 -12.01 0.90
N PRO A 100 22.22 -12.80 -0.16
CA PRO A 100 22.76 -12.49 -1.49
C PRO A 100 22.09 -11.28 -2.15
N ILE A 101 20.97 -10.80 -1.61
CA ILE A 101 20.22 -9.64 -2.12
C ILE A 101 20.02 -8.61 -1.00
N LEU A 102 20.34 -7.34 -1.26
CA LEU A 102 20.00 -6.25 -0.37
C LEU A 102 18.48 -6.21 -0.17
N LYS A 103 18.03 -6.37 1.06
CA LYS A 103 16.62 -6.44 1.41
C LYS A 103 15.99 -5.05 1.40
N GLU A 104 15.53 -4.60 0.25
CA GLU A 104 14.78 -3.37 0.03
C GLU A 104 13.26 -3.60 -0.01
N ARG A 105 12.84 -4.80 -0.32
CA ARG A 105 11.44 -5.25 -0.48
C ARG A 105 11.28 -6.69 -0.02
N VAL A 106 10.04 -7.09 0.27
CA VAL A 106 9.76 -8.46 0.68
C VAL A 106 9.91 -9.43 -0.51
N PHE A 107 10.25 -10.67 -0.18
CA PHE A 107 10.26 -11.79 -1.10
C PHE A 107 8.92 -12.52 -1.03
N GLY A 108 8.46 -12.99 -2.17
CA GLY A 108 7.33 -13.89 -2.29
C GLY A 108 7.36 -14.64 -3.59
N LEU A 109 6.54 -15.65 -3.68
CA LEU A 109 6.43 -16.55 -4.82
C LEU A 109 5.56 -15.91 -5.91
N THR A 110 5.88 -16.21 -7.17
CA THR A 110 5.00 -15.95 -8.30
C THR A 110 4.04 -17.11 -8.50
N GLY A 111 3.01 -16.96 -9.33
CA GLY A 111 1.95 -17.97 -9.47
C GLY A 111 2.40 -19.37 -9.84
N ASN A 112 3.51 -19.52 -10.60
CA ASN A 112 4.09 -20.80 -10.98
C ASN A 112 5.20 -21.29 -10.04
N GLU A 113 5.59 -20.50 -9.05
CA GLU A 113 6.58 -20.86 -8.04
C GLU A 113 5.93 -21.44 -6.78
N GLY A 114 4.64 -21.16 -6.54
CA GLY A 114 3.87 -21.65 -5.40
C GLY A 114 2.96 -22.82 -5.75
N ASN A 115 2.66 -23.69 -4.78
CA ASN A 115 1.69 -24.77 -4.95
C ASN A 115 0.23 -24.29 -4.80
N HIS A 116 0.01 -23.14 -4.17
CA HIS A 116 -1.29 -22.48 -4.01
C HIS A 116 -1.39 -21.16 -4.78
N GLY A 117 -0.40 -20.79 -5.56
CA GLY A 117 -0.34 -19.55 -6.31
C GLY A 117 0.71 -18.60 -5.73
N GLU A 118 0.36 -17.32 -5.68
CA GLU A 118 1.22 -16.30 -5.10
C GLU A 118 1.13 -16.27 -3.59
N ASP A 119 2.29 -16.07 -2.95
CA ASP A 119 2.33 -15.89 -1.51
C ASP A 119 3.60 -15.15 -1.06
N VAL A 120 3.50 -14.33 0.00
CA VAL A 120 4.62 -13.68 0.63
C VAL A 120 5.33 -14.63 1.58
N LYS A 121 6.66 -14.72 1.48
CA LYS A 121 7.49 -15.61 2.30
C LYS A 121 8.39 -14.81 3.24
N GLU A 122 7.79 -13.87 3.96
CA GLU A 122 8.47 -12.96 4.89
C GLU A 122 7.67 -12.77 6.18
N CYS A 123 8.33 -12.35 7.25
CA CYS A 123 7.69 -12.09 8.54
C CYS A 123 7.68 -10.60 8.84
N TYR A 124 6.58 -9.92 8.50
CA TYR A 124 6.37 -8.51 8.82
C TYR A 124 4.96 -8.25 9.36
N PHE A 125 4.80 -7.18 10.11
CA PHE A 125 3.56 -6.91 10.84
C PHE A 125 3.26 -5.42 10.91
N TYR A 126 2.02 -5.06 10.60
CA TYR A 126 1.46 -3.74 10.86
C TYR A 126 0.97 -3.69 12.30
N LEU A 127 1.74 -3.08 13.18
CA LEU A 127 1.46 -3.11 14.61
C LEU A 127 0.51 -2.00 15.06
N ASP A 128 0.60 -0.82 14.43
CA ASP A 128 -0.23 0.32 14.79
C ASP A 128 -0.31 1.35 13.65
N SER A 129 -1.42 2.05 13.56
CA SER A 129 -1.58 3.26 12.72
C SER A 129 -2.78 4.06 13.18
N THR A 130 -2.66 5.39 13.20
CA THR A 130 -3.82 6.27 13.32
C THR A 130 -4.40 6.61 11.93
N PRO A 131 -5.69 6.99 11.83
CA PRO A 131 -6.32 7.27 10.54
C PRO A 131 -5.68 8.40 9.72
N THR A 132 -5.09 9.41 10.39
CA THR A 132 -4.34 10.48 9.72
C THR A 132 -2.87 10.13 9.48
N HIS A 133 -2.46 8.91 9.87
CA HIS A 133 -1.06 8.50 9.84
C HIS A 133 -0.15 9.46 10.65
N SER A 134 -0.72 10.09 11.69
CA SER A 134 0.05 10.91 12.64
C SER A 134 0.98 10.08 13.51
N TYR A 135 0.65 8.80 13.70
CA TYR A 135 1.48 7.74 14.25
C TYR A 135 1.31 6.45 13.47
N MET A 136 2.40 5.76 13.21
CA MET A 136 2.42 4.43 12.58
C MET A 136 3.54 3.58 13.16
N LYS A 137 3.34 2.25 13.22
CA LYS A 137 4.35 1.30 13.72
C LYS A 137 4.34 0.02 12.89
N TYR A 138 5.52 -0.39 12.46
CA TYR A 138 5.81 -1.55 11.65
C TYR A 138 6.86 -2.42 12.31
N LEU A 139 6.77 -3.74 12.16
CA LEU A 139 7.80 -4.70 12.59
C LEU A 139 8.19 -5.59 11.41
N TYR A 140 9.48 -5.74 11.17
CA TYR A 140 10.04 -6.73 10.27
C TYR A 140 10.99 -7.65 11.04
N LYS A 141 10.86 -8.97 10.82
CA LYS A 141 11.75 -9.98 11.40
C LYS A 141 12.71 -10.46 10.30
N TYR A 142 13.99 -10.13 10.45
CA TYR A 142 15.01 -10.41 9.46
C TYR A 142 15.98 -11.49 9.95
N PRO A 143 16.12 -12.65 9.25
CA PRO A 143 17.04 -13.70 9.63
C PRO A 143 18.48 -13.23 9.68
N GLN A 144 19.33 -13.85 10.54
CA GLN A 144 20.78 -13.65 10.57
C GLN A 144 21.53 -14.59 9.63
N ALA A 145 20.85 -15.59 9.10
CA ALA A 145 21.36 -16.52 8.08
C ALA A 145 21.18 -15.95 6.67
N GLU A 146 21.76 -16.63 5.68
CA GLU A 146 21.44 -16.40 4.27
C GLU A 146 19.93 -16.61 4.05
N PHE A 147 19.29 -15.69 3.30
CA PHE A 147 17.85 -15.80 3.04
C PHE A 147 17.62 -16.92 2.01
N PRO A 148 16.72 -17.88 2.28
CA PRO A 148 16.61 -19.13 1.54
C PRO A 148 15.72 -19.02 0.27
N TYR A 149 15.96 -18.04 -0.61
CA TYR A 149 15.17 -17.78 -1.81
C TYR A 149 14.91 -19.04 -2.66
N THR A 150 16.00 -19.70 -3.07
CA THR A 150 15.93 -20.86 -3.95
C THR A 150 15.17 -22.02 -3.30
N ARG A 151 15.43 -22.27 -2.02
CA ARG A 151 14.77 -23.36 -1.28
C ARG A 151 13.26 -23.12 -1.16
N LEU A 152 12.83 -21.90 -0.88
CA LEU A 152 11.41 -21.54 -0.82
C LEU A 152 10.72 -21.78 -2.17
N VAL A 153 11.34 -21.41 -3.29
CA VAL A 153 10.81 -21.65 -4.64
C VAL A 153 10.76 -23.15 -4.95
N GLU A 154 11.85 -23.87 -4.77
CA GLU A 154 11.95 -25.29 -5.14
C GLU A 154 11.01 -26.17 -4.32
N GLU A 155 10.94 -25.96 -3.01
CA GLU A 155 10.06 -26.74 -2.13
C GLU A 155 8.58 -26.52 -2.48
N ASN A 156 8.15 -25.27 -2.65
CA ASN A 156 6.75 -24.97 -2.99
C ASN A 156 6.39 -25.46 -4.40
N ARG A 157 7.25 -25.26 -5.38
CA ARG A 157 7.02 -25.75 -6.76
C ARG A 157 6.84 -27.26 -6.83
N ASN A 158 7.58 -28.01 -6.00
CA ASN A 158 7.54 -29.47 -5.97
C ASN A 158 6.38 -30.03 -5.14
N ARG A 159 5.68 -29.21 -4.35
CA ARG A 159 4.54 -29.63 -3.54
C ARG A 159 3.28 -29.74 -4.38
N ARG A 160 2.45 -30.70 -4.01
CA ARG A 160 1.12 -30.86 -4.59
C ARG A 160 0.16 -29.83 -3.98
N ARG A 161 -0.94 -29.53 -4.68
CA ARG A 161 -1.98 -28.60 -4.20
C ARG A 161 -2.67 -29.04 -2.91
N ASP A 162 -2.63 -30.33 -2.57
CA ASP A 162 -3.18 -30.88 -1.33
C ASP A 162 -2.18 -30.84 -0.16
N ALA A 163 -0.95 -30.42 -0.41
CA ALA A 163 0.07 -30.23 0.61
C ALA A 163 0.04 -28.79 1.14
N LEU A 164 0.39 -28.63 2.43
CA LEU A 164 0.60 -27.30 3.02
C LEU A 164 1.74 -26.58 2.29
N GLU A 165 1.68 -25.26 2.24
CA GLU A 165 2.77 -24.44 1.74
C GLU A 165 4.03 -24.58 2.60
N TYR A 166 5.18 -24.33 1.98
CA TYR A 166 6.46 -24.30 2.69
C TYR A 166 6.78 -22.85 3.03
N GLU A 167 6.77 -22.57 4.31
CA GLU A 167 6.93 -21.22 4.83
C GLU A 167 8.38 -20.89 5.22
N LEU A 168 8.70 -19.61 5.37
CA LEU A 168 10.00 -19.16 5.82
C LEU A 168 10.38 -19.78 7.17
N ILE A 169 9.42 -19.96 8.08
CA ILE A 169 9.64 -20.58 9.38
C ILE A 169 10.06 -22.05 9.26
N ASP A 170 9.58 -22.76 8.23
CA ASP A 170 9.90 -24.18 8.02
C ASP A 170 11.35 -24.39 7.55
N THR A 171 12.01 -23.32 7.10
CA THR A 171 13.41 -23.39 6.67
C THR A 171 14.41 -23.49 7.80
N GLY A 172 14.00 -23.18 9.04
CA GLY A 172 14.87 -23.14 10.21
C GLY A 172 15.72 -21.86 10.34
N VAL A 173 15.51 -20.84 9.51
CA VAL A 173 16.31 -19.60 9.57
C VAL A 173 16.09 -18.78 10.84
N PHE A 174 15.03 -19.08 11.60
CA PHE A 174 14.73 -18.46 12.89
C PHE A 174 15.14 -19.31 14.09
N ASP A 175 15.75 -20.49 13.86
CA ASP A 175 16.17 -21.39 14.94
C ASP A 175 17.14 -20.68 15.91
N GLU A 176 17.06 -20.99 17.19
CA GLU A 176 17.83 -20.35 18.26
C GLU A 176 17.64 -18.83 18.35
N ASP A 177 16.48 -18.30 17.90
CA ASP A 177 16.18 -16.87 17.84
C ASP A 177 17.17 -16.04 17.01
N ARG A 178 17.85 -16.63 16.02
CA ARG A 178 18.87 -15.99 15.18
C ARG A 178 18.24 -15.07 14.14
N TYR A 179 17.63 -13.99 14.63
CA TYR A 179 17.04 -12.94 13.78
C TYR A 179 17.16 -11.56 14.44
N PHE A 180 16.86 -10.55 13.66
CA PHE A 180 16.69 -9.18 14.11
C PHE A 180 15.21 -8.82 14.13
N ASP A 181 14.74 -8.17 15.21
CA ASP A 181 13.52 -7.37 15.18
C ASP A 181 13.87 -5.96 14.73
N ILE A 182 13.22 -5.50 13.66
CA ILE A 182 13.37 -4.15 13.12
C ILE A 182 12.03 -3.44 13.26
N VAL A 183 11.94 -2.55 14.24
CA VAL A 183 10.73 -1.77 14.50
C VAL A 183 10.91 -0.39 13.89
N VAL A 184 9.98 0.01 13.01
CA VAL A 184 9.96 1.34 12.41
C VAL A 184 8.73 2.08 12.89
N GLU A 185 8.93 3.25 13.47
CA GLU A 185 7.86 4.13 13.94
C GLU A 185 7.94 5.47 13.23
N TYR A 186 6.79 5.95 12.83
CA TYR A 186 6.59 7.25 12.21
C TYR A 186 5.72 8.13 13.09
N ALA A 187 6.15 9.37 13.30
CA ALA A 187 5.38 10.36 14.04
C ALA A 187 5.39 11.70 13.30
N LYS A 188 4.23 12.28 13.04
CA LYS A 188 4.12 13.61 12.42
C LYS A 188 4.05 14.70 13.49
N SER A 189 4.95 15.66 13.44
CA SER A 189 4.83 16.91 14.22
C SER A 189 3.80 17.84 13.59
N SER A 190 3.82 17.92 12.26
CA SER A 190 2.85 18.62 11.42
C SER A 190 2.58 17.79 10.15
N PRO A 191 1.65 18.17 9.25
CA PRO A 191 1.45 17.49 7.97
C PRO A 191 2.71 17.33 7.12
N GLU A 192 3.71 18.19 7.29
CA GLU A 192 4.92 18.26 6.47
C GLU A 192 6.22 17.96 7.25
N ASP A 193 6.10 17.56 8.52
CA ASP A 193 7.23 17.33 9.41
C ASP A 193 7.11 15.96 10.06
N LEU A 194 7.88 15.00 9.55
CA LEU A 194 7.84 13.59 9.90
C LEU A 194 9.10 13.18 10.62
N PHE A 195 8.94 12.51 11.76
CA PHE A 195 10.01 11.86 12.50
C PHE A 195 9.93 10.36 12.31
N VAL A 196 11.07 9.73 12.12
CA VAL A 196 11.22 8.29 11.97
C VAL A 196 12.12 7.79 13.08
N ARG A 197 11.72 6.72 13.76
CA ARG A 197 12.52 5.99 14.74
C ARG A 197 12.63 4.54 14.30
N ILE A 198 13.86 4.09 14.07
CA ILE A 198 14.16 2.71 13.68
C ILE A 198 14.89 2.07 14.83
N GLN A 199 14.31 1.05 15.43
CA GLN A 199 14.95 0.24 16.47
C GLN A 199 15.28 -1.13 15.91
N VAL A 200 16.55 -1.50 15.99
CA VAL A 200 17.05 -2.83 15.63
C VAL A 200 17.43 -3.57 16.88
N THR A 201 16.89 -4.76 17.07
CA THR A 201 17.19 -5.62 18.23
C THR A 201 17.74 -6.96 17.74
N ASN A 202 18.92 -7.34 18.22
CA ASN A 202 19.47 -8.67 18.00
C ASN A 202 18.77 -9.67 18.96
N ARG A 203 18.01 -10.61 18.41
CA ARG A 203 17.34 -11.66 19.19
C ARG A 203 18.24 -12.89 19.39
N GLY A 204 19.25 -13.05 18.54
CA GLY A 204 20.15 -14.20 18.57
C GLY A 204 21.09 -14.23 19.76
N PRO A 205 21.67 -15.40 20.03
CA PRO A 205 22.54 -15.64 21.19
C PRO A 205 24.00 -15.14 21.00
N ALA A 206 24.36 -14.64 19.80
CA ALA A 206 25.70 -14.19 19.48
C ALA A 206 25.68 -12.70 19.04
N VAL A 207 26.86 -12.05 19.06
CA VAL A 207 27.04 -10.72 18.44
C VAL A 207 26.74 -10.85 16.94
N ALA A 208 25.97 -9.92 16.42
CA ALA A 208 25.61 -9.88 15.01
C ALA A 208 25.71 -8.47 14.44
N GLU A 209 26.14 -8.39 13.18
CA GLU A 209 26.20 -7.14 12.45
C GLU A 209 25.00 -7.01 11.51
N MET A 210 24.55 -5.77 11.33
CA MET A 210 23.52 -5.43 10.36
C MET A 210 23.81 -4.08 9.72
N THR A 211 23.71 -4.03 8.41
CA THR A 211 23.67 -2.78 7.66
C THR A 211 22.23 -2.30 7.55
N LEU A 212 22.00 -1.04 7.89
CA LEU A 212 20.69 -0.37 7.77
C LEU A 212 20.83 0.83 6.84
N LEU A 213 19.94 0.89 5.84
CA LEU A 213 19.88 1.98 4.85
C LEU A 213 18.47 2.60 4.82
N PRO A 214 18.16 3.57 5.67
CA PRO A 214 17.01 4.44 5.44
C PRO A 214 17.18 5.17 4.11
N THR A 215 16.24 4.94 3.19
CA THR A 215 16.35 5.33 1.78
C THR A 215 15.23 6.29 1.41
N LEU A 216 15.58 7.38 0.73
CA LEU A 216 14.67 8.38 0.19
C LEU A 216 14.85 8.42 -1.33
N TRP A 217 13.75 8.46 -2.10
CA TRP A 217 13.85 8.54 -3.55
C TRP A 217 12.63 9.23 -4.18
N PHE A 218 12.80 9.66 -5.43
CA PHE A 218 11.71 10.13 -6.26
C PHE A 218 11.17 8.99 -7.13
N ARG A 219 9.85 8.84 -7.21
CA ARG A 219 9.25 7.96 -8.21
C ARG A 219 9.69 8.40 -9.60
N ASN A 220 10.15 7.46 -10.39
CA ASN A 220 10.58 7.76 -11.74
C ASN A 220 9.39 8.12 -12.63
N THR A 221 9.36 9.34 -13.15
CA THR A 221 8.36 9.85 -14.10
C THR A 221 9.00 10.30 -15.40
N TRP A 222 10.32 10.21 -15.53
CA TRP A 222 11.09 10.79 -16.63
C TRP A 222 11.63 9.78 -17.65
N ALA A 223 11.79 8.50 -17.28
CA ALA A 223 12.47 7.51 -18.12
C ALA A 223 11.68 7.08 -19.37
N TRP A 224 10.39 7.39 -19.45
CA TRP A 224 9.50 6.90 -20.51
C TRP A 224 9.19 7.93 -21.62
N GLY A 225 9.95 9.02 -21.69
CA GLY A 225 9.81 10.04 -22.73
C GLY A 225 8.57 10.94 -22.62
N ILE A 226 7.85 10.89 -21.49
CA ILE A 226 6.63 11.66 -21.25
C ILE A 226 6.93 12.97 -20.51
N ASP A 227 7.78 12.91 -19.49
CA ASP A 227 8.22 14.06 -18.71
C ASP A 227 9.73 14.03 -18.55
N ALA A 228 10.43 15.02 -19.09
CA ALA A 228 11.88 15.10 -19.00
C ALA A 228 12.38 15.71 -17.69
N ARG A 229 11.49 16.18 -16.81
CA ARG A 229 11.86 16.81 -15.55
C ARG A 229 12.29 15.74 -14.55
N ARG A 230 13.54 15.83 -14.11
CA ARG A 230 14.13 14.93 -13.12
C ARG A 230 14.40 15.69 -11.85
N PRO A 231 13.65 15.45 -10.77
CA PRO A 231 13.95 16.04 -9.48
C PRO A 231 15.27 15.49 -8.93
N ARG A 232 15.96 16.27 -8.09
CA ARG A 232 17.29 15.92 -7.60
C ARG A 232 17.42 16.05 -6.09
N MET A 233 18.24 15.18 -5.54
CA MET A 233 18.74 15.22 -4.18
C MET A 233 20.24 15.44 -4.20
N ARG A 234 20.75 16.05 -3.15
CA ARG A 234 22.20 16.24 -2.93
C ARG A 234 22.55 16.15 -1.46
N GLU A 235 23.80 15.89 -1.18
CA GLU A 235 24.33 16.02 0.18
C GLU A 235 24.29 17.47 0.63
N GLY A 236 23.65 17.71 1.77
CA GLY A 236 23.63 19.00 2.44
C GLY A 236 24.84 19.15 3.39
N LYS A 237 25.05 20.37 3.91
CA LYS A 237 26.08 20.59 4.92
C LYS A 237 25.74 19.84 6.21
N PRO A 238 26.65 19.01 6.74
CA PRO A 238 26.44 18.37 8.03
C PRO A 238 26.21 19.41 9.13
N PHE A 239 25.37 19.09 10.09
CA PHE A 239 25.03 19.98 11.18
C PHE A 239 24.85 19.22 12.49
N ASN A 240 25.52 19.64 13.57
CA ASN A 240 25.41 19.04 14.92
C ASN A 240 25.50 17.49 14.94
N GLY A 241 26.48 16.93 14.22
CA GLY A 241 26.69 15.48 14.18
C GLY A 241 25.66 14.71 13.34
N MET A 242 24.97 15.40 12.43
CA MET A 242 23.99 14.81 11.52
C MET A 242 24.41 14.99 10.07
N SER A 243 24.13 13.97 9.24
CA SER A 243 24.14 14.11 7.79
C SER A 243 22.79 14.64 7.31
N VAL A 244 22.80 15.36 6.19
CA VAL A 244 21.61 16.00 5.62
C VAL A 244 21.52 15.64 4.15
N VAL A 245 20.32 15.22 3.71
CA VAL A 245 19.96 15.12 2.30
C VAL A 245 19.04 16.29 1.98
N GLU A 246 19.46 17.15 1.07
CA GLU A 246 18.61 18.22 0.53
C GLU A 246 17.92 17.73 -0.75
N LEU A 247 16.63 17.98 -0.86
CA LEU A 247 15.82 17.62 -2.04
C LEU A 247 14.93 18.77 -2.45
N GLU A 248 14.66 18.83 -3.75
CA GLU A 248 13.73 19.80 -4.33
C GLU A 248 12.82 19.11 -5.34
N HIS A 249 11.51 19.31 -5.18
CA HIS A 249 10.48 18.77 -6.05
C HIS A 249 9.50 19.87 -6.45
N GLU A 250 9.05 19.88 -7.69
CA GLU A 250 8.20 20.92 -8.25
C GLU A 250 6.93 21.18 -7.42
N TYR A 251 6.23 20.12 -7.00
CA TYR A 251 4.99 20.23 -6.22
C TYR A 251 5.22 20.42 -4.72
N TYR A 252 6.31 19.85 -4.21
CA TYR A 252 6.55 19.80 -2.77
C TYR A 252 7.61 20.76 -2.28
N GLY A 253 8.26 21.50 -3.21
CA GLY A 253 9.30 22.44 -2.88
C GLY A 253 10.53 21.79 -2.24
N ARG A 254 11.27 22.58 -1.48
CA ARG A 254 12.48 22.13 -0.79
C ARG A 254 12.15 21.37 0.48
N ARG A 255 12.90 20.29 0.70
CA ARG A 255 12.84 19.48 1.91
C ARG A 255 14.20 19.02 2.32
N ARG A 256 14.33 18.54 3.56
CA ARG A 256 15.56 17.98 4.11
C ARG A 256 15.23 16.68 4.87
N LEU A 257 16.06 15.68 4.63
CA LEU A 257 16.13 14.50 5.48
C LEU A 257 17.36 14.64 6.38
N TRP A 258 17.11 14.70 7.68
CA TRP A 258 18.13 14.74 8.71
C TRP A 258 18.39 13.32 9.21
N CYS A 259 19.66 12.90 9.26
CA CYS A 259 20.08 11.56 9.64
C CYS A 259 21.01 11.63 10.86
N GLU A 260 20.58 11.05 11.97
CA GLU A 260 21.34 11.00 13.24
C GLU A 260 22.67 10.26 13.07
N ARG A 261 23.68 10.58 13.90
CA ARG A 261 25.01 9.93 13.96
C ARG A 261 25.90 10.12 12.72
N GLN A 262 25.62 11.08 11.89
CA GLN A 262 26.42 11.48 10.72
C GLN A 262 26.86 10.28 9.84
N PRO A 263 25.91 9.46 9.33
CA PRO A 263 26.24 8.36 8.44
C PRO A 263 26.83 8.86 7.11
N THR A 264 27.54 7.98 6.41
CA THR A 264 27.82 8.19 4.98
C THR A 264 26.52 8.18 4.20
N VAL A 265 26.28 9.17 3.35
CA VAL A 265 25.12 9.21 2.46
C VAL A 265 25.52 8.75 1.07
N LEU A 266 24.85 7.74 0.58
CA LEU A 266 25.01 7.16 -0.76
C LEU A 266 24.00 7.79 -1.70
N PHE A 267 24.39 8.01 -2.97
CA PHE A 267 23.51 8.59 -3.99
C PHE A 267 23.55 7.76 -5.26
N THR A 268 22.38 7.58 -5.88
CA THR A 268 22.19 6.94 -7.18
C THR A 268 20.94 7.49 -7.85
N GLU A 269 20.58 6.93 -9.00
CA GLU A 269 19.34 7.27 -9.70
C GLU A 269 18.30 6.16 -9.50
N ASN A 270 17.03 6.53 -9.40
CA ASN A 270 15.93 5.56 -9.48
C ASN A 270 15.63 5.24 -10.96
N GLU A 271 16.60 4.61 -11.61
CA GLU A 271 16.53 4.19 -13.02
C GLU A 271 16.84 2.70 -13.18
N THR A 272 16.27 2.13 -14.22
CA THR A 272 16.49 0.71 -14.56
C THR A 272 17.96 0.45 -14.89
N ASN A 273 18.52 -0.63 -14.34
CA ASN A 273 19.83 -1.15 -14.71
C ASN A 273 19.71 -1.92 -16.03
N THR A 274 19.77 -1.18 -17.15
CA THR A 274 19.66 -1.74 -18.51
C THR A 274 20.83 -2.64 -18.86
N ARG A 275 22.03 -2.35 -18.32
CA ARG A 275 23.21 -3.19 -18.51
C ARG A 275 22.98 -4.60 -17.94
N ARG A 276 22.50 -4.67 -16.69
CA ARG A 276 22.24 -5.96 -16.04
C ARG A 276 21.11 -6.74 -16.68
N LEU A 277 20.01 -6.06 -17.03
CA LEU A 277 18.79 -6.73 -17.50
C LEU A 277 18.80 -7.04 -18.98
N TYR A 278 19.49 -6.22 -19.79
CA TYR A 278 19.38 -6.28 -21.26
C TYR A 278 20.73 -6.32 -21.97
N GLY A 279 21.86 -6.23 -21.24
CA GLY A 279 23.19 -6.19 -21.83
C GLY A 279 23.54 -4.86 -22.52
N ASP A 280 22.84 -3.78 -22.20
CA ASP A 280 23.07 -2.45 -22.74
C ASP A 280 24.33 -1.84 -22.12
N GLU A 281 25.41 -1.78 -22.89
CA GLU A 281 26.71 -1.26 -22.42
C GLU A 281 26.70 0.27 -22.22
N ASP A 282 25.82 0.97 -22.94
CA ASP A 282 25.67 2.43 -22.85
C ASP A 282 24.69 2.88 -21.75
N GLY A 283 24.15 1.94 -20.98
CA GLY A 283 23.22 2.21 -19.88
C GLY A 283 23.79 3.12 -18.80
N ALA A 284 22.91 3.78 -18.05
CA ALA A 284 23.28 4.68 -16.96
C ALA A 284 24.23 3.98 -15.95
N LYS A 285 25.23 4.72 -15.46
CA LYS A 285 26.24 4.16 -14.55
C LYS A 285 25.68 3.97 -13.14
N TYR A 286 24.92 4.94 -12.65
CA TYR A 286 24.31 4.94 -11.31
C TYR A 286 22.84 4.64 -11.45
N VAL A 287 22.40 3.47 -10.97
CA VAL A 287 21.07 2.91 -11.24
C VAL A 287 20.37 2.44 -9.96
N LYS A 288 19.15 1.99 -10.06
CA LYS A 288 18.29 1.65 -8.91
C LYS A 288 18.95 0.71 -7.91
N ASP A 289 19.69 -0.29 -8.39
CA ASP A 289 20.33 -1.34 -7.59
C ASP A 289 21.80 -1.07 -7.21
N SER A 290 22.32 0.12 -7.47
CA SER A 290 23.71 0.50 -7.11
C SER A 290 24.02 0.34 -5.62
N PHE A 291 23.03 0.49 -4.73
CA PHE A 291 23.26 0.28 -3.29
C PHE A 291 23.51 -1.19 -2.97
N HIS A 292 22.93 -2.13 -3.73
CA HIS A 292 23.26 -3.55 -3.63
C HIS A 292 24.74 -3.79 -3.94
N ASP A 293 25.23 -3.27 -5.07
CA ASP A 293 26.63 -3.45 -5.47
C ASP A 293 27.60 -2.81 -4.48
N TYR A 294 27.25 -1.62 -3.97
CA TYR A 294 28.06 -0.94 -2.94
C TYR A 294 28.15 -1.73 -1.64
N VAL A 295 27.03 -2.27 -1.14
CA VAL A 295 26.96 -2.92 0.17
C VAL A 295 27.44 -4.37 0.11
N ILE A 296 26.94 -5.16 -0.84
CA ILE A 296 27.17 -6.61 -0.92
C ILE A 296 28.44 -6.92 -1.68
N ASN A 297 28.65 -6.31 -2.85
CA ASN A 297 29.81 -6.56 -3.69
C ASN A 297 31.04 -5.71 -3.31
N GLY A 298 30.86 -4.73 -2.41
CA GLY A 298 31.92 -3.82 -1.98
C GLY A 298 32.37 -2.81 -3.03
N ASP A 299 31.62 -2.68 -4.13
CA ASP A 299 31.94 -1.76 -5.23
C ASP A 299 31.60 -0.32 -4.83
N LYS A 300 32.65 0.43 -4.41
CA LYS A 300 32.50 1.81 -3.99
C LYS A 300 32.23 2.78 -5.14
N ASP A 301 32.51 2.38 -6.37
CA ASP A 301 32.29 3.18 -7.58
C ASP A 301 30.87 3.00 -8.17
N ALA A 302 30.06 2.09 -7.59
CA ALA A 302 28.67 1.88 -7.97
C ALA A 302 27.78 3.09 -7.64
N VAL A 303 28.15 3.91 -6.67
CA VAL A 303 27.39 5.10 -6.23
C VAL A 303 28.01 6.40 -6.74
N ASN A 304 27.20 7.45 -6.89
CA ASN A 304 27.64 8.71 -7.47
C ASN A 304 28.61 9.47 -6.51
N PRO A 305 29.88 9.65 -6.87
CA PRO A 305 30.87 10.36 -6.05
C PRO A 305 30.58 11.85 -5.91
N GLU A 306 29.80 12.46 -6.82
CA GLU A 306 29.38 13.87 -6.75
C GLU A 306 28.27 14.11 -5.70
N LYS A 307 27.82 13.05 -5.04
CA LYS A 307 26.82 13.14 -3.96
C LYS A 307 25.50 13.79 -4.40
N LEU A 308 25.03 13.41 -5.56
CA LEU A 308 23.76 13.84 -6.12
C LEU A 308 23.08 12.69 -6.87
N GLY A 309 21.73 12.73 -6.95
CA GLY A 309 20.92 11.72 -7.64
C GLY A 309 19.42 11.90 -7.41
N SER A 310 18.64 10.94 -7.84
CA SER A 310 17.19 10.86 -7.56
C SER A 310 16.85 9.84 -6.47
N LYS A 311 17.87 9.13 -5.93
CA LYS A 311 17.76 8.18 -4.81
C LYS A 311 18.95 8.36 -3.88
N ALA A 312 18.70 8.42 -2.56
CA ALA A 312 19.73 8.59 -1.54
C ALA A 312 19.47 7.67 -0.35
N ALA A 313 20.52 7.10 0.23
CA ALA A 313 20.43 6.27 1.43
C ALA A 313 21.47 6.67 2.48
N ALA A 314 21.04 6.71 3.73
CA ALA A 314 21.93 6.87 4.88
C ALA A 314 22.47 5.50 5.29
N HIS A 315 23.78 5.28 5.18
CA HIS A 315 24.44 3.99 5.40
C HIS A 315 24.94 3.87 6.83
N TYR A 316 24.29 2.99 7.61
CA TYR A 316 24.69 2.64 8.98
C TYR A 316 25.16 1.19 9.04
N VAL A 317 26.22 0.94 9.78
CA VAL A 317 26.67 -0.41 10.16
C VAL A 317 26.53 -0.53 11.66
N LEU A 318 25.72 -1.49 12.10
CA LEU A 318 25.36 -1.71 13.51
C LEU A 318 25.94 -3.05 13.97
N THR A 319 26.67 -3.05 15.08
CA THR A 319 27.16 -4.26 15.75
C THR A 319 26.40 -4.42 17.06
N LEU A 320 25.60 -5.48 17.17
CA LEU A 320 24.66 -5.69 18.27
C LEU A 320 25.03 -6.93 19.09
N ALA A 321 25.26 -6.75 20.38
CA ALA A 321 25.38 -7.87 21.32
C ALA A 321 24.04 -8.65 21.43
N PRO A 322 24.06 -9.89 21.96
CA PRO A 322 22.83 -10.63 22.22
C PRO A 322 21.83 -9.84 23.05
N GLY A 323 20.59 -9.75 22.60
CA GLY A 323 19.52 -9.00 23.25
C GLY A 323 19.65 -7.47 23.21
N ALA A 324 20.74 -6.92 22.67
CA ALA A 324 20.93 -5.48 22.57
C ALA A 324 20.09 -4.85 21.46
N SER A 325 19.75 -3.58 21.67
CA SER A 325 19.01 -2.75 20.70
C SER A 325 19.78 -1.47 20.40
N GLU A 326 19.75 -1.07 19.13
CA GLU A 326 20.22 0.23 18.65
C GLU A 326 19.06 1.02 18.05
N ILE A 327 19.06 2.33 18.27
CA ILE A 327 18.01 3.22 17.77
C ILE A 327 18.64 4.26 16.85
N ILE A 328 18.09 4.39 15.66
CA ILE A 328 18.41 5.44 14.68
C ILE A 328 17.19 6.31 14.48
N ARG A 329 17.39 7.63 14.46
CA ARG A 329 16.35 8.62 14.29
C ARG A 329 16.60 9.48 13.06
N LEU A 330 15.50 9.80 12.34
CA LEU A 330 15.55 10.68 11.18
C LEU A 330 14.39 11.68 11.25
N ARG A 331 14.51 12.77 10.49
CA ARG A 331 13.44 13.75 10.31
C ARG A 331 13.38 14.19 8.86
N LEU A 332 12.21 14.05 8.23
CA LEU A 332 11.90 14.60 6.92
C LEU A 332 11.00 15.82 7.09
N THR A 333 11.47 16.99 6.64
CA THR A 333 10.77 18.25 6.87
C THR A 333 10.95 19.25 5.74
N ASN A 334 9.96 20.15 5.57
CA ASN A 334 10.06 21.32 4.70
C ASN A 334 10.53 22.58 5.45
N GLU A 335 10.82 22.50 6.73
CA GLU A 335 11.30 23.63 7.52
C GLU A 335 12.72 24.03 7.11
N GLU A 336 12.91 25.27 6.68
CA GLU A 336 14.22 25.81 6.29
C GLU A 336 15.16 25.95 7.48
N ARG A 337 14.64 26.30 8.64
CA ARG A 337 15.37 26.40 9.91
C ARG A 337 15.02 25.19 10.77
N ALA A 338 15.76 24.11 10.63
CA ALA A 338 15.77 23.13 11.69
C ALA A 338 16.63 23.71 12.83
N ASP A 339 16.01 24.21 13.89
CA ASP A 339 16.70 24.50 15.15
C ASP A 339 17.16 23.17 15.79
N GLY A 340 17.96 22.44 15.04
CA GLY A 340 18.54 21.15 15.38
C GLY A 340 17.49 20.05 15.57
N PHE A 341 17.64 19.00 14.80
CA PHE A 341 17.07 17.72 15.16
C PHE A 341 17.65 17.29 16.51
N GLN A 342 16.81 17.09 17.52
CA GLN A 342 17.23 16.55 18.81
C GLN A 342 16.57 15.17 18.99
N ALA A 343 17.36 14.16 19.33
CA ALA A 343 16.87 12.81 19.60
C ALA A 343 15.74 12.79 20.65
N SER A 344 15.90 13.61 21.71
CA SER A 344 14.89 13.76 22.75
C SER A 344 13.55 14.31 22.24
N LYS A 345 13.58 15.22 21.26
CA LYS A 345 12.36 15.76 20.62
C LYS A 345 11.63 14.66 19.82
N CYS A 346 12.38 13.83 19.10
CA CYS A 346 11.83 12.68 18.39
C CYS A 346 11.14 11.71 19.37
N ASP A 347 11.83 11.29 20.42
CA ASP A 347 11.31 10.35 21.40
C ASP A 347 10.08 10.92 22.16
N SER A 348 10.10 12.21 22.48
CA SER A 348 8.97 12.89 23.12
C SER A 348 7.75 12.94 22.21
N LEU A 349 7.97 13.26 20.92
CA LEU A 349 6.89 13.29 19.93
C LEU A 349 6.27 11.90 19.74
N ILE A 350 7.10 10.86 19.61
CA ILE A 350 6.61 9.48 19.46
C ILE A 350 5.77 9.08 20.68
N LYS A 351 6.25 9.35 21.90
CA LYS A 351 5.48 9.09 23.12
C LYS A 351 4.13 9.82 23.12
N GLN A 352 4.13 11.09 22.73
CA GLN A 352 2.91 11.89 22.61
C GLN A 352 1.94 11.27 21.58
N ARG A 353 2.41 10.87 20.41
CA ARG A 353 1.57 10.27 19.37
C ARG A 353 1.00 8.92 19.78
N ILE A 354 1.79 8.10 20.50
CA ILE A 354 1.31 6.83 21.09
C ILE A 354 0.18 7.10 22.06
N GLN A 355 0.33 8.09 22.96
CA GLN A 355 -0.72 8.43 23.91
C GLN A 355 -2.00 8.91 23.19
N GLU A 356 -1.88 9.79 22.22
CA GLU A 356 -3.03 10.28 21.43
C GLU A 356 -3.71 9.16 20.64
N ALA A 357 -2.94 8.18 20.13
CA ALA A 357 -3.47 6.98 19.49
C ALA A 357 -4.23 6.09 20.51
N ASN A 358 -3.69 5.93 21.73
CA ASN A 358 -4.36 5.19 22.79
C ASN A 358 -5.71 5.83 23.12
N GLU A 359 -5.73 7.15 23.36
CA GLU A 359 -6.95 7.90 23.62
C GLU A 359 -8.00 7.70 22.52
N PHE A 360 -7.58 7.79 21.25
CA PHE A 360 -8.47 7.60 20.10
C PHE A 360 -9.07 6.18 20.03
N TYR A 361 -8.27 5.14 20.23
CA TYR A 361 -8.75 3.76 20.17
C TYR A 361 -9.52 3.34 21.41
N ASP A 362 -9.22 3.90 22.58
CA ASP A 362 -10.00 3.68 23.81
C ASP A 362 -11.43 4.26 23.71
N GLU A 363 -11.59 5.42 23.06
CA GLU A 363 -12.92 5.98 22.77
C GLU A 363 -13.71 5.11 21.78
N LEU A 364 -13.01 4.39 20.88
CA LEU A 364 -13.62 3.57 19.86
C LEU A 364 -14.04 2.19 20.37
N ALA A 365 -13.27 1.62 21.28
CA ALA A 365 -13.47 0.27 21.77
C ALA A 365 -14.72 0.17 22.66
N PRO A 366 -15.57 -0.87 22.49
CA PRO A 366 -16.62 -1.16 23.45
C PRO A 366 -16.05 -1.32 24.86
N PRO A 367 -16.75 -0.83 25.91
CA PRO A 367 -16.21 -0.80 27.26
C PRO A 367 -15.99 -2.20 27.87
N ASP A 368 -16.71 -3.20 27.39
CA ASP A 368 -16.70 -4.60 27.85
C ASP A 368 -15.67 -5.50 27.14
N LEU A 369 -14.90 -4.96 26.17
CA LEU A 369 -13.84 -5.72 25.53
C LEU A 369 -12.69 -6.02 26.48
N SER A 370 -12.18 -7.27 26.45
CA SER A 370 -10.94 -7.64 27.13
C SER A 370 -9.74 -6.88 26.54
N GLU A 371 -8.66 -6.80 27.29
CA GLU A 371 -7.42 -6.15 26.83
C GLU A 371 -6.88 -6.81 25.55
N ASP A 372 -6.91 -8.14 25.49
CA ASP A 372 -6.47 -8.89 24.33
C ASP A 372 -7.35 -8.59 23.09
N ALA A 373 -8.68 -8.59 23.25
CA ALA A 373 -9.59 -8.23 22.17
C ALA A 373 -9.41 -6.79 21.69
N ARG A 374 -9.06 -5.85 22.58
CA ARG A 374 -8.71 -4.46 22.19
C ARG A 374 -7.44 -4.41 21.35
N ARG A 375 -6.42 -5.21 21.72
CA ARG A 375 -5.17 -5.32 20.95
C ARG A 375 -5.43 -5.89 19.54
N VAL A 376 -6.20 -6.98 19.46
CA VAL A 376 -6.60 -7.58 18.17
C VAL A 376 -7.35 -6.57 17.31
N GLN A 377 -8.35 -5.88 17.87
CA GLN A 377 -9.10 -4.86 17.14
C GLN A 377 -8.19 -3.73 16.64
N ARG A 378 -7.28 -3.23 17.47
CA ARG A 378 -6.35 -2.16 17.10
C ARG A 378 -5.40 -2.60 16.01
N GLN A 379 -4.87 -3.82 16.06
CA GLN A 379 -4.00 -4.36 15.03
C GLN A 379 -4.76 -4.60 13.71
N ALA A 380 -6.01 -5.03 13.76
CA ALA A 380 -6.85 -5.15 12.58
C ALA A 380 -7.08 -3.77 11.90
N PHE A 381 -7.33 -2.72 12.67
CA PHE A 381 -7.37 -1.35 12.14
C PHE A 381 -6.02 -0.90 11.59
N ALA A 382 -4.92 -1.26 12.24
CA ALA A 382 -3.58 -0.96 11.73
C ALA A 382 -3.36 -1.62 10.36
N GLY A 383 -3.68 -2.90 10.20
CA GLY A 383 -3.64 -3.62 8.93
C GLY A 383 -4.43 -2.88 7.84
N LEU A 384 -5.68 -2.55 8.12
CA LEU A 384 -6.55 -1.84 7.19
C LEU A 384 -6.01 -0.43 6.81
N LEU A 385 -5.39 0.28 7.73
CA LEU A 385 -4.82 1.61 7.49
C LEU A 385 -3.48 1.55 6.75
N TRP A 386 -2.67 0.53 7.01
CA TRP A 386 -1.43 0.26 6.27
C TRP A 386 -1.68 -0.28 4.86
N SER A 387 -2.81 -0.92 4.60
CA SER A 387 -3.20 -1.44 3.27
C SER A 387 -3.72 -0.35 2.32
N LYS A 388 -3.65 0.92 2.69
CA LYS A 388 -3.85 2.03 1.74
C LYS A 388 -2.64 2.10 0.80
N GLN A 389 -2.91 2.21 -0.50
CA GLN A 389 -1.88 2.27 -1.53
C GLN A 389 -2.21 3.34 -2.56
N PHE A 390 -1.20 4.07 -3.01
CA PHE A 390 -1.32 4.86 -4.23
C PHE A 390 -1.36 3.89 -5.41
N TYR A 391 -2.46 3.91 -6.14
CA TYR A 391 -2.67 3.08 -7.31
C TYR A 391 -2.74 3.96 -8.56
N HIS A 392 -1.79 3.76 -9.49
CA HIS A 392 -1.70 4.51 -10.74
C HIS A 392 -1.79 3.55 -11.91
N TYR A 393 -2.81 3.75 -12.74
CA TYR A 393 -3.00 3.00 -13.98
C TYR A 393 -3.72 3.87 -15.01
N ASP A 394 -3.04 4.22 -16.08
CA ASP A 394 -3.58 4.94 -17.24
C ASP A 394 -3.71 3.95 -18.40
N LEU A 395 -4.92 3.43 -18.59
CA LEU A 395 -5.17 2.38 -19.59
C LEU A 395 -4.77 2.80 -21.01
N LYS A 396 -5.04 4.04 -21.40
CA LYS A 396 -4.68 4.53 -22.73
C LYS A 396 -3.17 4.46 -22.97
N ARG A 397 -2.38 4.87 -21.97
CA ARG A 397 -0.92 4.76 -22.04
C ARG A 397 -0.45 3.32 -22.01
N TRP A 398 -1.07 2.50 -21.17
CA TRP A 398 -0.72 1.09 -21.10
C TRP A 398 -0.93 0.36 -22.44
N LEU A 399 -2.04 0.65 -23.14
CA LEU A 399 -2.33 0.08 -24.47
C LEU A 399 -1.35 0.54 -25.54
N VAL A 400 -1.04 1.83 -25.57
CA VAL A 400 -0.18 2.45 -26.61
C VAL A 400 1.30 2.26 -26.32
N GLY A 401 1.67 2.10 -25.07
CA GLY A 401 3.07 2.10 -24.62
C GLY A 401 3.64 3.52 -24.46
N ASP A 402 4.91 3.60 -24.12
CA ASP A 402 5.64 4.83 -23.87
C ASP A 402 6.59 5.19 -25.03
N PRO A 403 6.75 6.49 -25.37
CA PRO A 403 7.60 6.91 -26.49
C PRO A 403 9.07 6.45 -26.42
N GLY A 404 9.57 6.21 -25.21
CA GLY A 404 10.97 5.79 -24.99
C GLY A 404 11.15 4.28 -24.79
N MET A 405 10.12 3.46 -25.03
CA MET A 405 10.13 2.03 -24.78
C MET A 405 9.76 1.24 -26.04
N PRO A 406 10.08 -0.07 -26.12
CA PRO A 406 9.59 -0.93 -27.20
C PRO A 406 8.06 -0.94 -27.26
N ASP A 407 7.52 -1.11 -28.47
CA ASP A 407 6.07 -1.22 -28.67
C ASP A 407 5.49 -2.39 -27.86
N PRO A 408 4.31 -2.22 -27.23
CA PRO A 408 3.63 -3.29 -26.54
C PRO A 408 3.26 -4.45 -27.48
N PRO A 409 3.10 -5.68 -26.97
CA PRO A 409 2.59 -6.80 -27.75
C PRO A 409 1.23 -6.48 -28.37
N GLN A 410 1.01 -6.90 -29.64
CA GLN A 410 -0.24 -6.62 -30.35
C GLN A 410 -1.46 -7.23 -29.67
N GLU A 411 -1.30 -8.35 -28.98
CA GLU A 411 -2.34 -9.02 -28.19
C GLU A 411 -2.93 -8.11 -27.11
N ARG A 412 -2.13 -7.16 -26.57
CA ARG A 412 -2.57 -6.17 -25.58
C ARG A 412 -3.72 -5.30 -26.10
N LEU A 413 -3.72 -4.96 -27.39
CA LEU A 413 -4.75 -4.12 -28.02
C LEU A 413 -6.12 -4.80 -28.13
N HIS A 414 -6.15 -6.12 -28.03
CA HIS A 414 -7.37 -6.95 -28.17
C HIS A 414 -7.68 -7.71 -26.88
N GLY A 415 -6.93 -7.46 -25.82
CA GLY A 415 -7.10 -8.07 -24.51
C GLY A 415 -8.12 -7.35 -23.64
N ARG A 416 -7.93 -7.48 -22.33
CA ARG A 416 -8.75 -6.84 -21.31
C ARG A 416 -8.83 -5.32 -21.51
N ASN A 417 -9.99 -4.75 -21.25
CA ASN A 417 -10.25 -3.29 -21.31
C ASN A 417 -10.09 -2.62 -22.68
N SER A 418 -9.85 -3.33 -23.76
CA SER A 418 -9.82 -2.75 -25.10
C SER A 418 -11.12 -2.00 -25.45
N ASP A 419 -12.23 -2.38 -24.83
CA ASP A 419 -13.56 -1.79 -25.06
C ASP A 419 -13.75 -0.42 -24.40
N TRP A 420 -12.95 -0.07 -23.41
CA TRP A 420 -13.10 1.19 -22.68
C TRP A 420 -11.78 1.79 -22.22
N THR A 421 -11.23 2.67 -23.01
CA THR A 421 -9.89 3.26 -22.82
C THR A 421 -9.86 4.46 -21.86
N HIS A 422 -10.96 4.79 -21.20
CA HIS A 422 -11.07 5.92 -20.29
C HIS A 422 -10.81 5.58 -18.82
N LEU A 423 -10.52 4.32 -18.50
CA LEU A 423 -10.13 3.93 -17.14
C LEU A 423 -8.81 4.64 -16.79
N TYR A 424 -8.84 5.38 -15.70
CA TYR A 424 -7.71 6.14 -15.20
C TYR A 424 -7.67 6.13 -13.68
N ASN A 425 -6.67 5.51 -13.10
CA ASN A 425 -6.46 5.42 -11.68
C ASN A 425 -5.21 6.23 -11.29
N ALA A 426 -5.31 7.10 -10.32
CA ALA A 426 -4.18 7.86 -9.75
C ALA A 426 -4.53 8.36 -8.34
N ASP A 427 -5.04 7.46 -7.50
CA ASP A 427 -5.58 7.80 -6.19
C ASP A 427 -5.04 6.85 -5.11
N VAL A 428 -5.10 7.29 -3.86
CA VAL A 428 -4.88 6.40 -2.71
C VAL A 428 -6.15 5.62 -2.47
N ILE A 429 -6.08 4.31 -2.62
CA ILE A 429 -7.20 3.39 -2.41
C ILE A 429 -6.90 2.37 -1.30
N SER A 430 -7.96 1.88 -0.67
CA SER A 430 -7.87 0.78 0.29
C SER A 430 -7.81 -0.53 -0.47
N MET A 431 -6.67 -1.20 -0.43
CA MET A 431 -6.46 -2.50 -1.10
C MET A 431 -6.81 -3.64 -0.16
N PRO A 432 -7.30 -4.78 -0.67
CA PRO A 432 -7.49 -5.98 0.13
C PRO A 432 -6.19 -6.44 0.76
N ASP A 433 -5.16 -6.50 -0.05
CA ASP A 433 -3.79 -6.79 0.30
C ASP A 433 -2.84 -6.03 -0.64
N LYS A 434 -1.71 -5.56 -0.13
CA LYS A 434 -0.69 -4.89 -0.95
C LYS A 434 0.21 -5.87 -1.69
N TRP A 435 0.07 -7.13 -1.42
CA TRP A 435 0.86 -8.20 -1.96
C TRP A 435 0.07 -9.08 -2.95
N GLU A 436 -1.00 -9.75 -2.48
CA GLU A 436 -1.77 -10.72 -3.24
C GLU A 436 -2.68 -10.07 -4.30
N TYR A 437 -3.24 -8.91 -3.95
CA TYR A 437 -4.19 -8.18 -4.80
C TYR A 437 -3.59 -6.84 -5.22
N PRO A 438 -2.71 -6.86 -6.21
CA PRO A 438 -1.97 -5.66 -6.64
C PRO A 438 -2.78 -4.73 -7.55
N TRP A 439 -4.04 -4.99 -7.73
CA TRP A 439 -5.04 -4.19 -8.43
C TRP A 439 -6.17 -3.79 -7.47
N TYR A 440 -6.96 -2.78 -7.80
CA TYR A 440 -8.12 -2.51 -6.99
C TYR A 440 -9.21 -3.58 -7.23
N ALA A 441 -9.95 -3.93 -6.16
CA ALA A 441 -11.09 -4.81 -6.22
C ALA A 441 -12.31 -4.06 -5.68
N ALA A 442 -13.27 -3.76 -6.54
CA ALA A 442 -14.35 -2.82 -6.22
C ALA A 442 -15.24 -3.30 -5.06
N TRP A 443 -15.54 -4.58 -4.97
CA TRP A 443 -16.38 -5.10 -3.88
C TRP A 443 -15.61 -5.24 -2.57
N ASP A 444 -14.36 -5.65 -2.60
CA ASP A 444 -13.47 -5.69 -1.42
C ASP A 444 -13.31 -4.29 -0.83
N LEU A 445 -13.03 -3.28 -1.65
CA LEU A 445 -12.98 -1.89 -1.23
C LEU A 445 -14.29 -1.45 -0.57
N ALA A 446 -15.45 -1.87 -1.13
CA ALA A 446 -16.73 -1.55 -0.54
C ALA A 446 -16.90 -2.20 0.85
N PHE A 447 -16.46 -3.44 1.05
CA PHE A 447 -16.43 -4.07 2.38
C PHE A 447 -15.48 -3.34 3.33
N HIS A 448 -14.29 -2.95 2.88
CA HIS A 448 -13.32 -2.20 3.70
C HIS A 448 -13.87 -0.87 4.19
N CYS A 449 -14.72 -0.21 3.41
CA CYS A 449 -15.32 1.06 3.80
C CYS A 449 -16.17 0.95 5.06
N ILE A 450 -16.68 -0.24 5.41
CA ILE A 450 -17.50 -0.46 6.59
C ILE A 450 -16.68 -0.32 7.88
N PRO A 451 -15.60 -1.10 8.12
CA PRO A 451 -14.74 -0.89 9.26
C PRO A 451 -13.98 0.45 9.19
N LEU A 452 -13.60 0.93 8.01
CA LEU A 452 -13.00 2.27 7.84
C LEU A 452 -13.92 3.37 8.36
N ALA A 453 -15.25 3.27 8.19
CA ALA A 453 -16.19 4.24 8.71
C ALA A 453 -16.18 4.38 10.25
N LEU A 454 -15.64 3.39 10.97
CA LEU A 454 -15.44 3.46 12.41
C LEU A 454 -14.26 4.36 12.81
N VAL A 455 -13.23 4.45 11.97
CA VAL A 455 -12.00 5.21 12.26
C VAL A 455 -11.88 6.46 11.40
N ASP A 456 -12.33 6.44 10.14
CA ASP A 456 -12.28 7.55 9.17
C ASP A 456 -13.46 7.50 8.20
N ALA A 457 -14.63 7.94 8.66
CA ALA A 457 -15.85 7.95 7.85
C ALA A 457 -15.72 8.82 6.58
N THR A 458 -14.90 9.88 6.62
CA THR A 458 -14.67 10.76 5.46
C THR A 458 -13.95 9.98 4.36
N PHE A 459 -12.85 9.32 4.68
CA PHE A 459 -12.11 8.49 3.71
C PHE A 459 -12.99 7.36 3.17
N ALA A 460 -13.74 6.65 4.02
CA ALA A 460 -14.65 5.59 3.59
C ALA A 460 -15.69 6.10 2.57
N LYS A 461 -16.29 7.27 2.81
CA LYS A 461 -17.24 7.89 1.86
C LYS A 461 -16.56 8.30 0.56
N GLU A 462 -15.35 8.86 0.64
CA GLU A 462 -14.57 9.26 -0.54
C GLU A 462 -14.21 8.06 -1.41
N GLN A 463 -13.84 6.92 -0.82
CA GLN A 463 -13.58 5.67 -1.55
C GLN A 463 -14.81 5.16 -2.31
N LEU A 464 -15.97 5.12 -1.66
CA LEU A 464 -17.23 4.71 -2.31
C LEU A 464 -17.63 5.66 -3.44
N ILE A 465 -17.42 6.97 -3.27
CA ILE A 465 -17.68 7.94 -4.34
C ILE A 465 -16.66 7.80 -5.47
N LEU A 466 -15.39 7.48 -5.15
CA LEU A 466 -14.33 7.33 -6.14
C LEU A 466 -14.65 6.26 -7.17
N MET A 467 -15.08 5.08 -6.74
CA MET A 467 -15.47 3.97 -7.63
C MET A 467 -16.66 4.30 -8.54
N LEU A 468 -17.43 5.33 -8.21
CA LEU A 468 -18.56 5.80 -9.02
C LEU A 468 -18.21 6.97 -9.96
N ARG A 469 -16.92 7.35 -10.04
CA ARG A 469 -16.46 8.39 -10.96
C ARG A 469 -16.40 7.86 -12.39
N GLU A 470 -16.51 8.78 -13.34
CA GLU A 470 -16.55 8.50 -14.77
C GLU A 470 -15.28 7.81 -15.29
N TRP A 471 -14.19 7.88 -14.57
CA TRP A 471 -12.91 7.23 -14.90
C TRP A 471 -12.62 5.97 -14.09
N TYR A 472 -13.59 5.53 -13.25
CA TYR A 472 -13.60 4.23 -12.55
C TYR A 472 -14.82 3.40 -12.94
N MET A 473 -15.97 4.00 -13.22
CA MET A 473 -17.20 3.35 -13.60
C MET A 473 -17.44 3.48 -15.10
N HIS A 474 -17.68 2.36 -15.78
CA HIS A 474 -18.00 2.35 -17.20
C HIS A 474 -19.29 3.14 -17.51
N PRO A 475 -19.38 3.84 -18.66
CA PRO A 475 -20.56 4.65 -19.02
C PRO A 475 -21.89 3.89 -19.05
N ASN A 476 -21.88 2.56 -19.23
CA ASN A 476 -23.09 1.73 -19.16
C ASN A 476 -23.60 1.50 -17.72
N GLY A 477 -22.86 1.97 -16.71
CA GLY A 477 -23.18 1.82 -15.29
C GLY A 477 -22.48 0.65 -14.59
N GLN A 478 -21.68 -0.13 -15.29
CA GLN A 478 -20.89 -1.21 -14.70
C GLN A 478 -19.76 -0.63 -13.83
N ILE A 479 -19.62 -1.17 -12.63
CA ILE A 479 -18.40 -1.01 -11.82
C ILE A 479 -17.55 -2.24 -12.13
N PRO A 480 -16.37 -2.10 -12.76
CA PRO A 480 -15.51 -3.25 -13.05
C PRO A 480 -15.14 -4.01 -11.78
N ALA A 481 -15.03 -5.33 -11.88
CA ALA A 481 -14.62 -6.17 -10.75
C ALA A 481 -13.17 -5.81 -10.32
N TYR A 482 -12.30 -5.68 -11.28
CA TYR A 482 -10.92 -5.19 -11.17
C TYR A 482 -10.72 -4.05 -12.17
N GLU A 483 -9.52 -3.48 -12.24
CA GLU A 483 -9.23 -2.34 -13.10
C GLU A 483 -9.46 -2.60 -14.60
N TRP A 484 -9.54 -3.84 -15.06
CA TRP A 484 -9.71 -4.19 -16.48
C TRP A 484 -10.61 -5.39 -16.76
N ALA A 485 -11.39 -5.86 -15.84
CA ALA A 485 -12.22 -7.04 -16.06
C ALA A 485 -13.70 -6.68 -16.24
N PHE A 486 -14.11 -6.44 -17.49
CA PHE A 486 -15.54 -6.21 -17.84
C PHE A 486 -16.33 -7.51 -17.99
N GLY A 487 -15.65 -8.63 -18.22
CA GLY A 487 -16.26 -9.96 -18.24
C GLY A 487 -16.62 -10.48 -16.86
N ASP A 488 -15.89 -10.06 -15.84
CA ASP A 488 -16.09 -10.46 -14.45
C ASP A 488 -16.95 -9.44 -13.72
N VAL A 489 -17.90 -9.94 -12.98
CA VAL A 489 -18.86 -9.11 -12.25
C VAL A 489 -18.89 -9.55 -10.81
N ASN A 490 -18.52 -8.65 -9.94
CA ASN A 490 -18.63 -8.87 -8.51
C ASN A 490 -20.05 -8.61 -8.03
N PRO A 491 -20.49 -9.23 -6.93
CA PRO A 491 -21.76 -8.92 -6.28
C PRO A 491 -21.90 -7.41 -6.01
N PRO A 492 -23.12 -6.85 -6.08
CA PRO A 492 -23.37 -5.41 -5.97
C PRO A 492 -23.31 -4.92 -4.52
N VAL A 493 -22.18 -5.11 -3.85
CA VAL A 493 -21.95 -4.76 -2.44
C VAL A 493 -21.93 -3.24 -2.23
N HIS A 494 -21.66 -2.46 -3.27
CA HIS A 494 -21.41 -1.03 -3.17
C HIS A 494 -22.58 -0.23 -2.55
N ALA A 495 -23.81 -0.54 -2.96
CA ALA A 495 -25.02 0.09 -2.43
C ALA A 495 -25.21 -0.20 -0.93
N TRP A 496 -25.01 -1.46 -0.54
CA TRP A 496 -25.10 -1.88 0.85
C TRP A 496 -24.00 -1.23 1.70
N ALA A 497 -22.76 -1.19 1.22
CA ALA A 497 -21.66 -0.56 1.91
C ALA A 497 -21.91 0.95 2.12
N ALA A 498 -22.40 1.67 1.10
CA ALA A 498 -22.75 3.08 1.22
C ALA A 498 -23.81 3.32 2.30
N TRP A 499 -24.85 2.50 2.34
CA TRP A 499 -25.87 2.56 3.39
C TRP A 499 -25.30 2.27 4.78
N ARG A 500 -24.44 1.24 4.91
CA ARG A 500 -23.78 0.91 6.19
C ARG A 500 -22.89 2.02 6.69
N VAL A 501 -22.04 2.59 5.82
CA VAL A 501 -21.16 3.73 6.15
C VAL A 501 -21.99 4.94 6.64
N TYR A 502 -23.04 5.28 5.92
CA TYR A 502 -23.97 6.35 6.36
C TYR A 502 -24.56 6.08 7.75
N LYS A 503 -25.03 4.85 8.01
CA LYS A 503 -25.62 4.47 9.31
C LYS A 503 -24.60 4.51 10.44
N ILE A 504 -23.38 4.06 10.20
CA ILE A 504 -22.29 4.09 11.17
C ILE A 504 -21.95 5.55 11.53
N GLU A 505 -21.75 6.41 10.53
CA GLU A 505 -21.47 7.82 10.78
C GLU A 505 -22.62 8.53 11.50
N LYS A 506 -23.88 8.31 11.05
CA LYS A 506 -25.06 8.85 11.72
C LYS A 506 -25.17 8.42 13.18
N LYS A 507 -24.88 7.15 13.49
CA LYS A 507 -24.89 6.65 14.87
C LYS A 507 -23.82 7.34 15.73
N ARG A 508 -22.62 7.55 15.18
CA ARG A 508 -21.50 8.17 15.91
C ARG A 508 -21.64 9.67 16.07
N LYS A 509 -22.01 10.39 15.03
CA LYS A 509 -22.10 11.86 15.01
C LYS A 509 -23.47 12.42 15.37
N GLY A 510 -24.50 11.58 15.44
CA GLY A 510 -25.88 11.99 15.67
C GLY A 510 -26.58 12.60 14.43
N ILE A 511 -25.82 12.94 13.39
CA ILE A 511 -26.29 13.58 12.15
C ILE A 511 -25.85 12.75 10.96
N GLY A 512 -26.75 12.45 10.04
CA GLY A 512 -26.46 11.72 8.81
C GLY A 512 -26.09 12.67 7.66
N ASP A 513 -25.11 12.26 6.87
CA ASP A 513 -24.65 12.99 5.68
C ASP A 513 -25.57 12.71 4.48
N ARG A 514 -26.62 13.53 4.32
CA ARG A 514 -27.57 13.41 3.21
C ARG A 514 -26.93 13.70 1.85
N VAL A 515 -25.95 14.61 1.81
CA VAL A 515 -25.26 14.95 0.55
C VAL A 515 -24.49 13.74 0.01
N PHE A 516 -23.83 13.00 0.91
CA PHE A 516 -23.19 11.73 0.54
C PHE A 516 -24.21 10.74 -0.05
N LEU A 517 -25.34 10.52 0.65
CA LEU A 517 -26.37 9.59 0.15
C LEU A 517 -26.93 10.01 -1.21
N GLU A 518 -27.21 11.28 -1.41
CA GLU A 518 -27.72 11.82 -2.67
C GLU A 518 -26.73 11.57 -3.82
N ARG A 519 -25.46 11.91 -3.61
CA ARG A 519 -24.40 11.70 -4.61
C ARG A 519 -24.27 10.23 -5.00
N VAL A 520 -24.23 9.33 -4.03
CA VAL A 520 -24.10 7.90 -4.25
C VAL A 520 -25.37 7.34 -4.94
N PHE A 521 -26.57 7.78 -4.49
CA PHE A 521 -27.83 7.33 -5.06
C PHE A 521 -27.94 7.64 -6.55
N HIS A 522 -27.64 8.86 -6.98
CA HIS A 522 -27.71 9.22 -8.41
C HIS A 522 -26.80 8.35 -9.29
N LYS A 523 -25.59 8.04 -8.82
CA LYS A 523 -24.66 7.19 -9.55
C LYS A 523 -25.07 5.71 -9.52
N LEU A 524 -25.55 5.24 -8.38
CA LEU A 524 -26.02 3.86 -8.24
C LEU A 524 -27.30 3.57 -9.03
N LEU A 525 -28.09 4.58 -9.42
CA LEU A 525 -29.19 4.37 -10.38
C LEU A 525 -28.68 3.89 -11.74
N LEU A 526 -27.54 4.37 -12.20
CA LEU A 526 -26.91 3.87 -13.44
C LEU A 526 -26.47 2.42 -13.26
N ASN A 527 -25.81 2.12 -12.14
CA ASN A 527 -25.39 0.76 -11.82
C ASN A 527 -26.58 -0.20 -11.68
N PHE A 528 -27.67 0.24 -11.04
CA PHE A 528 -28.91 -0.52 -10.95
C PHE A 528 -29.51 -0.82 -12.34
N THR A 529 -29.54 0.19 -13.22
CA THR A 529 -30.03 0.02 -14.60
C THR A 529 -29.19 -1.01 -15.36
N TRP A 530 -27.88 -0.98 -15.19
CA TRP A 530 -27.00 -1.98 -15.77
C TRP A 530 -27.34 -3.39 -15.26
N TRP A 531 -27.53 -3.57 -13.96
CA TRP A 531 -27.88 -4.85 -13.34
C TRP A 531 -29.20 -5.40 -13.87
N VAL A 532 -30.28 -4.63 -13.88
CA VAL A 532 -31.62 -5.10 -14.31
C VAL A 532 -31.69 -5.35 -15.82
N ASN A 533 -30.82 -4.79 -16.61
CA ASN A 533 -30.74 -4.99 -18.06
C ASN A 533 -29.74 -6.07 -18.47
N ARG A 534 -28.94 -6.60 -17.54
CA ARG A 534 -28.01 -7.67 -17.84
C ARG A 534 -28.76 -8.98 -17.97
N LYS A 535 -28.77 -9.52 -19.19
CA LYS A 535 -29.42 -10.78 -19.50
C LYS A 535 -28.40 -11.87 -19.70
N ASP A 536 -28.76 -13.08 -19.28
CA ASP A 536 -28.00 -14.26 -19.65
C ASP A 536 -28.07 -14.51 -21.17
N ALA A 537 -27.09 -15.27 -21.68
CA ALA A 537 -27.00 -15.58 -23.11
C ALA A 537 -28.27 -16.31 -23.67
N GLU A 538 -29.02 -16.95 -22.79
CA GLU A 538 -30.27 -17.67 -23.14
C GLU A 538 -31.52 -16.80 -23.00
N GLY A 539 -31.41 -15.55 -22.59
CA GLY A 539 -32.52 -14.61 -22.45
C GLY A 539 -33.50 -14.94 -21.34
N LYS A 540 -33.11 -15.75 -20.36
CA LYS A 540 -33.98 -16.18 -19.25
C LYS A 540 -34.07 -15.16 -18.12
N ASN A 541 -33.40 -14.01 -18.26
CA ASN A 541 -33.27 -12.94 -17.25
C ASN A 541 -32.64 -13.44 -15.93
N ILE A 542 -31.76 -14.43 -16.02
CA ILE A 542 -30.94 -14.89 -14.89
C ILE A 542 -29.66 -14.07 -14.91
N PHE A 543 -29.29 -13.53 -13.75
CA PHE A 543 -28.02 -12.83 -13.62
C PHE A 543 -26.88 -13.82 -13.79
N GLN A 544 -25.98 -13.55 -14.72
CA GLN A 544 -24.70 -14.24 -14.83
C GLN A 544 -23.64 -13.41 -14.11
N GLY A 545 -23.27 -13.86 -12.93
CA GLY A 545 -22.12 -13.33 -12.20
C GLY A 545 -20.89 -14.16 -12.53
N GLY A 546 -19.73 -13.50 -12.62
CA GLY A 546 -18.46 -14.16 -12.88
C GLY A 546 -17.89 -14.79 -11.60
N PHE A 547 -17.30 -14.00 -10.77
CA PHE A 547 -16.41 -14.41 -9.71
C PHE A 547 -17.04 -14.29 -8.32
N LEU A 548 -17.05 -15.39 -7.57
CA LEU A 548 -17.63 -15.46 -6.21
C LEU A 548 -16.59 -15.43 -5.08
N GLY A 549 -15.29 -15.30 -5.41
CA GLY A 549 -14.24 -15.30 -4.41
C GLY A 549 -14.04 -16.65 -3.72
N LEU A 550 -14.35 -17.75 -4.39
CA LEU A 550 -14.14 -19.11 -3.88
C LEU A 550 -12.77 -19.68 -4.25
N ASP A 551 -11.78 -18.85 -4.47
CA ASP A 551 -10.46 -19.23 -4.97
C ASP A 551 -9.79 -20.30 -4.12
N ASN A 552 -9.98 -20.24 -2.82
CA ASN A 552 -9.32 -21.10 -1.85
C ASN A 552 -10.21 -22.23 -1.31
N ILE A 553 -11.46 -22.36 -1.79
CA ILE A 553 -12.37 -23.42 -1.34
C ILE A 553 -12.36 -24.61 -2.31
N GLY A 554 -11.25 -24.96 -2.83
CA GLY A 554 -10.80 -26.00 -3.72
C GLY A 554 -11.61 -27.29 -3.95
N VAL A 555 -12.93 -27.23 -4.22
CA VAL A 555 -13.69 -28.40 -4.67
C VAL A 555 -13.74 -28.50 -6.20
N PHE A 556 -13.49 -27.39 -6.93
CA PHE A 556 -13.55 -27.36 -8.39
C PHE A 556 -12.34 -26.64 -9.00
N GLU A 557 -11.66 -27.29 -9.94
CA GLU A 557 -10.73 -26.59 -10.82
C GLU A 557 -11.52 -25.66 -11.74
N SER A 558 -11.47 -24.38 -11.51
CA SER A 558 -12.14 -23.35 -12.33
C SER A 558 -11.68 -23.31 -13.79
N LYS A 559 -10.58 -23.99 -14.12
CA LYS A 559 -10.01 -24.08 -15.47
C LYS A 559 -10.34 -25.37 -16.23
N ARG A 560 -10.94 -26.38 -15.60
CA ARG A 560 -11.44 -27.53 -16.36
C ARG A 560 -12.83 -27.20 -16.88
N ALA A 561 -12.90 -26.89 -18.18
CA ALA A 561 -14.16 -27.03 -18.91
C ALA A 561 -14.72 -28.44 -18.60
N LEU A 562 -15.90 -28.52 -17.99
CA LEU A 562 -16.65 -29.77 -17.94
C LEU A 562 -16.86 -30.20 -19.39
N ALA A 563 -16.14 -31.23 -19.81
CA ALA A 563 -16.50 -31.95 -21.00
C ALA A 563 -17.94 -32.41 -20.79
N ASP A 564 -18.85 -31.96 -21.66
CA ASP A 564 -20.25 -32.33 -21.73
C ASP A 564 -21.21 -31.73 -20.69
N ARG A 565 -21.53 -30.50 -20.78
CA ARG A 565 -22.83 -29.86 -20.48
C ARG A 565 -22.68 -28.52 -19.79
N GLY A 566 -22.84 -27.48 -20.56
CA GLY A 566 -23.38 -26.20 -20.08
C GLY A 566 -22.49 -25.40 -19.15
N SER A 567 -22.44 -24.12 -19.40
CA SER A 567 -21.84 -23.08 -18.53
C SER A 567 -22.20 -23.29 -17.05
N TYR A 568 -21.19 -23.17 -16.16
CA TYR A 568 -21.41 -23.05 -14.73
C TYR A 568 -22.34 -21.87 -14.46
N ARG A 569 -23.50 -22.14 -13.87
CA ARG A 569 -24.29 -21.13 -13.20
C ARG A 569 -23.83 -21.10 -11.76
N ALA A 570 -23.21 -20.02 -11.34
CA ALA A 570 -22.88 -19.80 -9.95
C ALA A 570 -24.20 -19.57 -9.18
N ILE A 571 -24.75 -20.64 -8.60
CA ILE A 571 -26.01 -20.64 -7.83
C ILE A 571 -26.00 -19.60 -6.69
N GLY A 572 -24.80 -19.17 -6.24
CA GLY A 572 -24.66 -18.13 -5.23
C GLY A 572 -24.95 -16.69 -5.70
N CYS A 573 -24.85 -16.40 -7.00
CA CYS A 573 -25.16 -15.05 -7.53
C CYS A 573 -26.65 -14.74 -7.42
N ASP A 574 -27.52 -15.72 -7.66
CA ASP A 574 -28.99 -15.53 -7.60
C ASP A 574 -29.46 -15.12 -6.20
N GLN A 575 -28.81 -15.60 -5.13
CA GLN A 575 -29.14 -15.20 -3.76
C GLN A 575 -28.65 -13.81 -3.42
N LEU A 576 -27.48 -13.41 -3.90
CA LEU A 576 -26.93 -12.07 -3.69
C LEU A 576 -27.67 -11.04 -4.54
N ASP A 577 -28.03 -11.39 -5.76
CA ASP A 577 -28.78 -10.53 -6.67
C ASP A 577 -30.23 -10.29 -6.18
N GLY A 578 -30.86 -11.26 -5.51
CA GLY A 578 -32.13 -11.10 -4.83
C GLY A 578 -32.13 -10.04 -3.71
N HIS A 579 -30.97 -9.69 -3.17
CA HIS A 579 -30.82 -8.63 -2.16
C HIS A 579 -30.56 -7.24 -2.76
N VAL A 580 -30.19 -7.13 -4.04
CA VAL A 580 -29.89 -5.84 -4.68
C VAL A 580 -31.11 -4.95 -4.78
N LEU A 581 -32.21 -5.48 -5.23
CA LEU A 581 -33.47 -4.72 -5.38
C LEU A 581 -33.94 -4.11 -4.05
N PRO A 582 -34.00 -4.87 -2.94
CA PRO A 582 -34.28 -4.29 -1.63
C PRO A 582 -33.28 -3.23 -1.18
N GLN A 583 -31.98 -3.38 -1.50
CA GLN A 583 -30.95 -2.40 -1.12
C GLN A 583 -31.14 -1.07 -1.84
N TYR A 584 -31.43 -1.06 -3.12
CA TYR A 584 -31.78 0.16 -3.85
C TYR A 584 -33.09 0.79 -3.37
N ALA A 585 -34.08 -0.02 -3.00
CA ALA A 585 -35.32 0.46 -2.41
C ALA A 585 -35.12 1.10 -1.04
N VAL A 586 -34.28 0.51 -0.18
CA VAL A 586 -33.90 1.07 1.12
C VAL A 586 -33.14 2.40 0.94
N HIS A 587 -32.29 2.49 -0.08
CA HIS A 587 -31.60 3.74 -0.41
C HIS A 587 -32.60 4.86 -0.76
N ARG A 588 -33.65 4.51 -1.52
CA ARG A 588 -34.73 5.45 -1.89
C ARG A 588 -35.52 5.94 -0.66
N ILE A 589 -35.84 5.05 0.28
CA ILE A 589 -36.55 5.40 1.51
C ILE A 589 -35.67 6.22 2.45
N GLY A 590 -34.36 5.96 2.50
CA GLY A 590 -33.40 6.68 3.33
C GLY A 590 -33.18 8.15 2.90
N THR A 591 -33.45 8.48 1.62
CA THR A 591 -33.35 9.86 1.12
C THR A 591 -34.64 10.66 1.30
N GLY A 592 -35.77 10.02 1.58
CA GLY A 592 -37.08 10.64 1.75
C GLY A 592 -37.51 10.90 3.21
N ALA A 593 -36.67 10.60 4.20
CA ALA A 593 -36.97 10.81 5.62
C ALA A 593 -35.98 11.76 6.30
#